data_76ec9b641bf58f72a974bdef751591b6
#
_entry.id   76ec9b641bf58f72a974bdef751591b6
#
_cell.length_a   1.000
_cell.length_b   1.000
_cell.length_c   1.000
_cell.angle_alpha   90.00
_cell.angle_beta   90.00
_cell.angle_gamma   90.00
#
_symmetry.space_group_name_H-M   'P 1'
#
loop_
_entity.id
_entity.type
_entity.pdbx_description
1 polymer ?
#
loop_
_entity_poly.entity_id
_entity_poly.type
_entity_poly.pdbx_seq_one_letter_code
_entity_poly.pdbx_strand_id
1 'polypeptide(L)'
;MTKWMQVHTISTNHILVLMLLIAINGCSTRSKPAPVVDVQGSLPLSQRLKNSVTGSEYIVKKGETLYSIAWRADVDIRTLAAINNIKAPYNIYPQQKLLLVKKASKPSANNTNSKSRTSSKQKVIKKPIAQKKKQEYGGSVAERKVSKNAQQQTTVFSQKIRNWRWPAKGKVIRNFSTAKQGNKGIDIAGRRGDSVKATANGKVVYAGDALQGYGQLIIVKHNEDYLSAYAHNDRILVKEQQVVKAGQVIAKMGDTDAERVMLHFEVRFRGKSVNPMKYLSK
;
A
#
# COMPACT_ATOMS: atom_id res chain seq x y z
N MET A 1 -71.55 4.01 64.87
CA MET A 1 -70.48 5.01 64.63
C MET A 1 -69.83 4.70 63.30
N THR A 2 -70.31 5.29 62.23
CA THR A 2 -69.85 5.03 60.88
C THR A 2 -69.00 6.21 60.45
N LYS A 3 -67.69 5.95 60.26
CA LYS A 3 -66.69 6.93 59.84
C LYS A 3 -66.62 7.00 58.29
N TRP A 4 -67.10 8.06 57.69
CA TRP A 4 -67.09 8.29 56.25
C TRP A 4 -65.66 8.58 55.82
N MET A 5 -65.12 7.78 54.88
CA MET A 5 -63.89 8.08 54.16
C MET A 5 -64.21 9.09 53.04
N GLN A 6 -63.64 10.28 53.14
CA GLN A 6 -63.63 11.24 52.03
C GLN A 6 -62.64 10.83 50.99
N VAL A 7 -63.14 10.46 49.83
CA VAL A 7 -62.31 10.22 48.64
C VAL A 7 -62.10 11.57 47.98
N HIS A 8 -60.87 12.02 48.00
CA HIS A 8 -60.46 13.25 47.26
C HIS A 8 -60.45 12.93 45.79
N THR A 9 -61.42 13.43 45.03
CA THR A 9 -61.43 13.42 43.56
C THR A 9 -60.35 14.36 43.05
N ILE A 10 -59.25 13.83 42.57
CA ILE A 10 -58.22 14.60 41.89
C ILE A 10 -58.83 15.06 40.57
N SER A 11 -58.98 16.39 40.41
CA SER A 11 -59.56 16.99 39.21
C SER A 11 -58.75 16.60 37.98
N THR A 12 -59.45 16.19 36.91
CA THR A 12 -58.87 15.82 35.62
C THR A 12 -57.88 16.87 35.09
N ASN A 13 -58.03 18.13 35.47
CA ASN A 13 -57.10 19.20 35.13
C ASN A 13 -55.71 19.05 35.77
N HIS A 14 -55.63 18.51 37.01
CA HIS A 14 -54.32 18.25 37.67
C HIS A 14 -53.58 17.08 37.05
N ILE A 15 -54.29 16.06 36.55
CA ILE A 15 -53.69 14.95 35.83
C ILE A 15 -53.15 15.42 34.47
N LEU A 16 -53.88 16.28 33.78
CA LEU A 16 -53.45 16.85 32.47
C LEU A 16 -52.20 17.74 32.59
N VAL A 17 -52.13 18.57 33.65
CA VAL A 17 -50.97 19.40 33.96
C VAL A 17 -49.76 18.56 34.35
N LEU A 18 -49.96 17.47 35.11
CA LEU A 18 -48.88 16.58 35.50
C LEU A 18 -48.32 15.79 34.28
N MET A 19 -49.20 15.37 33.34
CA MET A 19 -48.76 14.74 32.08
C MET A 19 -48.02 15.73 31.17
N LEU A 20 -48.40 17.00 31.15
CA LEU A 20 -47.72 18.02 30.34
C LEU A 20 -46.31 18.33 30.86
N LEU A 21 -46.09 18.25 32.19
CA LEU A 21 -44.77 18.47 32.82
C LEU A 21 -43.78 17.33 32.59
N ILE A 22 -44.25 16.11 32.29
CA ILE A 22 -43.36 14.94 31.96
C ILE A 22 -42.87 14.97 30.51
N ALA A 23 -43.56 15.69 29.61
CA ALA A 23 -43.20 15.73 28.19
C ALA A 23 -42.01 16.66 27.85
N ILE A 24 -41.46 17.45 28.79
CA ILE A 24 -40.45 18.47 28.52
C ILE A 24 -38.99 17.98 28.79
N ASN A 25 -38.77 16.77 29.29
CA ASN A 25 -37.40 16.25 29.58
C ASN A 25 -36.75 15.52 28.42
N GLY A 26 -37.09 15.82 27.17
CA GLY A 26 -36.58 15.19 25.98
C GLY A 26 -35.33 15.86 25.35
N CYS A 27 -34.54 16.63 26.09
CA CYS A 27 -33.23 17.09 25.58
C CYS A 27 -32.17 16.05 25.82
N SER A 28 -32.09 15.06 24.92
CA SER A 28 -30.91 14.19 24.79
C SER A 28 -29.76 15.05 24.28
N THR A 29 -28.91 15.54 25.17
CA THR A 29 -27.63 16.15 24.80
C THR A 29 -26.74 15.02 24.27
N ARG A 30 -26.66 14.89 22.95
CA ARG A 30 -25.62 14.09 22.33
C ARG A 30 -24.26 14.66 22.75
N SER A 31 -23.61 14.00 23.69
CA SER A 31 -22.28 14.38 24.22
C SER A 31 -21.13 14.18 23.22
N LYS A 32 -21.40 13.67 22.04
CA LYS A 32 -20.42 13.50 20.97
C LYS A 32 -20.96 14.13 19.70
N PRO A 33 -20.20 15.04 19.04
CA PRO A 33 -20.58 15.54 17.73
C PRO A 33 -20.74 14.35 16.78
N ALA A 34 -21.71 14.43 15.89
CA ALA A 34 -21.89 13.43 14.85
C ALA A 34 -20.56 13.30 14.07
N PRO A 35 -20.09 12.06 13.77
CA PRO A 35 -18.90 11.91 12.96
C PRO A 35 -19.14 12.61 11.63
N VAL A 36 -18.28 13.56 11.29
CA VAL A 36 -18.29 14.20 9.98
C VAL A 36 -17.86 13.12 8.98
N VAL A 37 -18.84 12.52 8.33
CA VAL A 37 -18.60 11.64 7.19
C VAL A 37 -18.44 12.55 5.97
N ASP A 38 -17.26 12.51 5.36
CA ASP A 38 -17.04 13.20 4.10
C ASP A 38 -18.08 12.68 3.08
N VAL A 39 -18.91 13.57 2.54
CA VAL A 39 -20.03 13.27 1.62
C VAL A 39 -19.56 12.51 0.37
N GLN A 40 -18.26 12.45 0.12
CA GLN A 40 -17.66 11.70 -1.00
C GLN A 40 -17.29 10.25 -0.67
N GLY A 41 -17.75 9.70 0.46
CA GLY A 41 -17.58 8.27 0.81
C GLY A 41 -16.12 7.84 1.00
N SER A 42 -15.26 8.74 1.45
CA SER A 42 -13.89 8.40 1.81
C SER A 42 -13.82 7.95 3.27
N LEU A 43 -12.95 6.99 3.56
CA LEU A 43 -12.67 6.55 4.94
C LEU A 43 -12.52 7.74 5.88
N PRO A 44 -13.05 7.67 7.12
CA PRO A 44 -12.86 8.71 8.13
C PRO A 44 -11.38 9.09 8.28
N LEU A 45 -11.11 10.38 8.47
CA LEU A 45 -9.75 10.92 8.60
C LEU A 45 -8.87 10.13 9.57
N SER A 46 -9.45 9.65 10.67
CA SER A 46 -8.80 8.83 11.69
C SER A 46 -8.31 7.48 11.16
N GLN A 47 -9.00 6.89 10.19
CA GLN A 47 -8.59 5.63 9.57
C GLN A 47 -7.52 5.84 8.48
N ARG A 48 -7.57 6.96 7.75
CA ARG A 48 -6.55 7.31 6.75
C ARG A 48 -5.19 7.59 7.37
N LEU A 49 -5.17 8.26 8.52
CA LEU A 49 -3.93 8.55 9.25
C LEU A 49 -3.28 7.30 9.86
N LYS A 50 -4.08 6.27 10.21
CA LYS A 50 -3.56 4.99 10.74
C LYS A 50 -2.74 4.19 9.73
N ASN A 51 -2.91 4.44 8.43
CA ASN A 51 -2.25 3.70 7.35
C ASN A 51 -0.93 4.31 6.89
N SER A 52 -0.69 5.58 7.21
CA SER A 52 0.59 6.22 6.87
C SER A 52 1.66 5.82 7.88
N VAL A 53 2.79 5.36 7.37
CA VAL A 53 3.99 5.20 8.18
C VAL A 53 4.68 6.55 8.23
N THR A 54 4.54 7.23 9.38
CA THR A 54 5.13 8.54 9.63
C THR A 54 6.25 8.41 10.66
N GLY A 55 7.26 9.24 10.54
CA GLY A 55 8.41 9.24 11.45
C GLY A 55 9.74 9.01 10.74
N SER A 56 10.81 8.98 11.48
CA SER A 56 12.17 8.74 10.96
C SER A 56 12.53 7.26 10.92
N GLU A 57 11.85 6.44 11.70
CA GLU A 57 12.16 5.02 11.92
C GLU A 57 10.87 4.20 11.96
N TYR A 58 10.98 2.92 11.59
CA TYR A 58 9.87 1.97 11.59
C TYR A 58 10.35 0.58 12.03
N ILE A 59 9.55 -0.12 12.81
CA ILE A 59 9.81 -1.52 13.20
C ILE A 59 8.92 -2.42 12.34
N VAL A 60 9.56 -3.32 11.59
CA VAL A 60 8.90 -4.27 10.68
C VAL A 60 7.99 -5.20 11.47
N LYS A 61 6.75 -5.35 11.03
CA LYS A 61 5.77 -6.28 11.60
C LYS A 61 5.75 -7.59 10.81
N LYS A 62 5.20 -8.64 11.41
CA LYS A 62 4.97 -9.92 10.73
C LYS A 62 4.06 -9.72 9.49
N GLY A 63 4.44 -10.33 8.36
CA GLY A 63 3.68 -10.26 7.11
C GLY A 63 3.93 -9.02 6.26
N GLU A 64 4.80 -8.10 6.69
CA GLU A 64 5.19 -6.95 5.88
C GLU A 64 6.38 -7.25 4.97
N THR A 65 6.39 -6.64 3.79
CA THR A 65 7.52 -6.62 2.86
C THR A 65 8.11 -5.21 2.79
N LEU A 66 9.35 -5.06 2.31
CA LEU A 66 9.92 -3.72 2.10
C LEU A 66 9.07 -2.90 1.12
N TYR A 67 8.41 -3.57 0.15
CA TYR A 67 7.46 -2.94 -0.77
C TYR A 67 6.22 -2.39 -0.04
N SER A 68 5.64 -3.15 0.88
CA SER A 68 4.45 -2.73 1.63
C SER A 68 4.76 -1.55 2.55
N ILE A 69 5.94 -1.52 3.17
CA ILE A 69 6.39 -0.41 4.02
C ILE A 69 6.68 0.83 3.18
N ALA A 70 7.41 0.70 2.05
CA ALA A 70 7.66 1.79 1.11
C ALA A 70 6.36 2.38 0.56
N TRP A 71 5.37 1.51 0.28
CA TRP A 71 4.03 1.90 -0.15
C TRP A 71 3.34 2.79 0.87
N ARG A 72 3.31 2.40 2.15
CA ARG A 72 2.67 3.16 3.23
C ARG A 72 3.42 4.45 3.56
N ALA A 73 4.74 4.46 3.42
CA ALA A 73 5.58 5.63 3.63
C ALA A 73 5.57 6.62 2.46
N ASP A 74 4.94 6.26 1.32
CA ASP A 74 4.93 7.04 0.07
C ASP A 74 6.35 7.36 -0.43
N VAL A 75 7.27 6.37 -0.30
CA VAL A 75 8.69 6.44 -0.64
C VAL A 75 9.02 5.42 -1.73
N ASP A 76 9.96 5.75 -2.62
CA ASP A 76 10.49 4.78 -3.59
C ASP A 76 11.22 3.65 -2.85
N ILE A 77 10.96 2.40 -3.26
CA ILE A 77 11.54 1.20 -2.65
C ILE A 77 13.08 1.22 -2.69
N ARG A 78 13.67 1.73 -3.77
CA ARG A 78 15.14 1.82 -3.93
C ARG A 78 15.72 2.83 -2.94
N THR A 79 15.03 3.95 -2.73
CA THR A 79 15.40 4.94 -1.72
C THR A 79 15.36 4.33 -0.32
N LEU A 80 14.24 3.65 0.04
CA LEU A 80 14.10 2.98 1.33
C LEU A 80 15.17 1.91 1.52
N ALA A 81 15.43 1.10 0.50
CA ALA A 81 16.46 0.06 0.53
C ALA A 81 17.87 0.66 0.70
N ALA A 82 18.18 1.73 -0.05
CA ALA A 82 19.50 2.37 0.00
C ALA A 82 19.83 2.98 1.35
N ILE A 83 18.88 3.69 2.00
CA ILE A 83 19.13 4.28 3.33
C ILE A 83 19.26 3.23 4.44
N ASN A 84 18.77 2.00 4.20
CA ASN A 84 18.87 0.86 5.12
C ASN A 84 19.93 -0.18 4.71
N ASN A 85 20.72 0.07 3.67
CA ASN A 85 21.71 -0.86 3.13
C ASN A 85 21.14 -2.25 2.75
N ILE A 86 19.86 -2.29 2.32
CA ILE A 86 19.16 -3.52 1.95
C ILE A 86 19.33 -3.73 0.44
N LYS A 87 19.94 -4.87 0.05
CA LYS A 87 20.12 -5.25 -1.35
C LYS A 87 18.94 -6.09 -1.86
N ALA A 88 18.73 -6.10 -3.18
CA ALA A 88 17.78 -7.03 -3.78
C ALA A 88 18.12 -8.48 -3.38
N PRO A 89 17.12 -9.31 -3.10
CA PRO A 89 15.68 -9.18 -3.33
C PRO A 89 14.90 -8.40 -2.24
N TYR A 90 15.52 -7.56 -1.43
CA TYR A 90 14.91 -6.68 -0.42
C TYR A 90 14.28 -7.43 0.75
N ASN A 91 14.93 -8.49 1.21
CA ASN A 91 14.48 -9.26 2.38
C ASN A 91 14.57 -8.42 3.64
N ILE A 92 13.51 -8.46 4.43
CA ILE A 92 13.40 -7.86 5.76
C ILE A 92 12.79 -8.88 6.73
N TYR A 93 12.98 -8.67 8.02
CA TYR A 93 12.54 -9.59 9.06
C TYR A 93 11.68 -8.87 10.09
N PRO A 94 10.69 -9.53 10.71
CA PRO A 94 9.94 -8.98 11.83
C PRO A 94 10.88 -8.46 12.92
N GLN A 95 10.52 -7.33 13.55
CA GLN A 95 11.31 -6.58 14.54
C GLN A 95 12.57 -5.86 13.98
N GLN A 96 12.87 -5.98 12.69
CA GLN A 96 13.91 -5.20 12.06
C GLN A 96 13.56 -3.71 12.09
N LYS A 97 14.51 -2.88 12.49
CA LYS A 97 14.38 -1.41 12.48
C LYS A 97 14.79 -0.86 11.13
N LEU A 98 13.92 -0.06 10.52
CA LEU A 98 14.15 0.61 9.24
C LEU A 98 14.16 2.13 9.45
N LEU A 99 15.09 2.81 8.79
CA LEU A 99 15.07 4.25 8.63
C LEU A 99 14.14 4.61 7.45
N LEU A 100 13.19 5.52 7.65
CA LEU A 100 12.24 5.95 6.61
C LEU A 100 12.74 7.18 5.86
N VAL A 101 13.57 7.99 6.49
CA VAL A 101 14.18 9.19 5.92
C VAL A 101 15.68 9.16 6.17
N LYS A 102 16.45 9.68 5.23
CA LYS A 102 17.88 9.86 5.42
C LYS A 102 18.07 10.87 6.57
N LYS A 103 18.67 10.47 7.68
CA LYS A 103 19.09 11.42 8.71
C LYS A 103 19.98 12.45 8.01
N ALA A 104 19.59 13.73 8.07
CA ALA A 104 20.48 14.80 7.68
C ALA A 104 21.73 14.65 8.56
N SER A 105 22.84 14.24 7.97
CA SER A 105 24.13 14.31 8.65
C SER A 105 24.34 15.78 8.95
N LYS A 106 24.36 16.15 10.24
CA LYS A 106 24.89 17.46 10.65
C LYS A 106 26.25 17.59 9.97
N PRO A 107 26.55 18.71 9.29
CA PRO A 107 27.88 18.92 8.78
C PRO A 107 28.81 18.84 10.00
N SER A 108 29.65 17.83 10.07
CA SER A 108 30.76 17.81 10.99
C SER A 108 31.66 18.97 10.57
N ALA A 109 31.57 20.04 11.34
CA ALA A 109 32.53 21.11 11.26
C ALA A 109 33.84 20.57 11.87
N ASN A 110 34.66 19.97 11.03
CA ASN A 110 36.06 19.82 11.29
C ASN A 110 36.83 20.49 10.17
N ASN A 111 37.26 21.67 10.57
CA ASN A 111 38.29 22.46 9.98
C ASN A 111 39.59 21.65 9.87
N THR A 112 40.31 21.84 8.84
CA THR A 112 41.70 22.32 8.76
C THR A 112 42.44 21.71 7.61
N ASN A 113 42.84 22.61 6.75
CA ASN A 113 44.13 22.71 6.09
C ASN A 113 44.93 21.42 5.83
N SER A 114 45.08 21.09 4.56
CA SER A 114 46.45 20.84 4.09
C SER A 114 46.57 20.99 2.57
N LYS A 115 47.42 21.86 2.21
CA LYS A 115 48.13 22.16 0.99
C LYS A 115 48.32 21.00 0.00
N SER A 116 48.02 21.35 -1.27
CA SER A 116 48.77 21.04 -2.49
C SER A 116 50.06 20.22 -2.33
N ARG A 117 50.17 19.12 -3.10
CA ARG A 117 51.37 18.77 -3.87
C ARG A 117 51.12 17.61 -4.82
N THR A 118 51.16 17.94 -6.13
CA THR A 118 52.07 17.42 -7.17
C THR A 118 52.04 15.92 -7.48
N SER A 119 51.54 15.65 -8.66
CA SER A 119 51.96 14.71 -9.70
C SER A 119 53.06 13.71 -9.34
N SER A 120 52.80 12.43 -9.47
CA SER A 120 53.79 11.51 -10.02
C SER A 120 53.14 10.36 -10.78
N LYS A 121 53.56 10.26 -12.05
CA LYS A 121 53.32 9.11 -12.95
C LYS A 121 53.95 7.87 -12.37
N GLN A 122 53.25 6.74 -12.37
CA GLN A 122 53.86 5.43 -12.24
C GLN A 122 53.20 4.40 -13.18
N LYS A 123 53.88 4.19 -14.22
CA LYS A 123 54.40 3.05 -15.01
C LYS A 123 53.66 1.73 -14.80
N VAL A 124 52.98 1.35 -15.89
CA VAL A 124 52.39 0.03 -16.14
C VAL A 124 53.49 -1.04 -16.22
N ILE A 125 53.42 -2.06 -15.38
CA ILE A 125 54.19 -3.31 -15.53
C ILE A 125 53.21 -4.44 -15.87
N LYS A 126 53.28 -4.88 -17.11
CA LYS A 126 52.66 -6.10 -17.60
C LYS A 126 53.46 -7.32 -17.09
N LYS A 127 52.88 -8.26 -16.40
CA LYS A 127 53.37 -9.63 -16.24
C LYS A 127 52.37 -10.62 -16.81
N PRO A 128 52.83 -11.65 -17.57
CA PRO A 128 51.94 -12.60 -18.20
C PRO A 128 51.53 -13.70 -17.21
N ILE A 129 50.26 -14.07 -17.22
CA ILE A 129 49.71 -15.18 -16.44
C ILE A 129 49.60 -16.39 -17.34
N ALA A 130 50.24 -17.46 -16.90
CA ALA A 130 50.29 -18.77 -17.54
C ALA A 130 48.89 -19.40 -17.66
N GLN A 131 48.68 -20.01 -18.81
CA GLN A 131 47.53 -20.84 -19.12
C GLN A 131 47.52 -22.08 -18.20
N LYS A 132 46.40 -22.30 -17.48
CA LYS A 132 46.11 -23.55 -16.79
C LYS A 132 44.94 -24.28 -17.47
N LYS A 133 45.20 -25.51 -17.80
CA LYS A 133 44.41 -26.47 -18.56
C LYS A 133 42.92 -26.50 -18.18
N LYS A 134 42.11 -26.54 -19.23
CA LYS A 134 40.69 -26.89 -19.29
C LYS A 134 40.48 -28.31 -18.75
N GLN A 135 39.74 -28.46 -17.65
CA GLN A 135 39.06 -29.70 -17.32
C GLN A 135 37.60 -29.56 -17.67
N GLU A 136 37.20 -30.32 -18.62
CA GLU A 136 35.84 -30.50 -19.10
C GLU A 136 35.08 -31.33 -18.05
N TYR A 137 34.08 -30.70 -17.37
CA TYR A 137 33.15 -31.46 -16.54
C TYR A 137 31.75 -31.20 -17.09
N GLY A 138 31.07 -32.25 -17.50
CA GLY A 138 29.76 -32.22 -18.12
C GLY A 138 28.71 -31.59 -17.20
N GLY A 139 28.35 -30.37 -17.48
CA GLY A 139 27.25 -29.66 -16.81
C GLY A 139 25.90 -30.19 -17.28
N SER A 140 25.10 -30.65 -16.35
CA SER A 140 23.80 -31.25 -16.58
C SER A 140 22.82 -30.27 -17.22
N VAL A 141 21.90 -30.80 -18.04
CA VAL A 141 20.85 -30.08 -18.80
C VAL A 141 19.95 -29.21 -17.91
N ALA A 142 19.94 -29.44 -16.59
CA ALA A 142 19.17 -28.67 -15.61
C ALA A 142 19.69 -27.23 -15.37
N GLU A 143 21.03 -27.01 -15.39
CA GLU A 143 21.61 -25.67 -15.19
C GLU A 143 21.35 -24.73 -16.37
N ARG A 144 21.25 -25.19 -17.58
CA ARG A 144 20.90 -24.39 -18.77
C ARG A 144 19.46 -23.85 -18.73
N LYS A 145 18.53 -24.63 -18.18
CA LYS A 145 17.11 -24.15 -18.05
C LYS A 145 16.95 -23.08 -16.98
N VAL A 146 17.68 -23.17 -15.86
CA VAL A 146 17.63 -22.18 -14.79
C VAL A 146 18.24 -20.85 -15.23
N SER A 147 19.36 -20.87 -15.95
CA SER A 147 20.01 -19.65 -16.48
C SER A 147 19.15 -18.94 -17.53
N LYS A 148 18.49 -19.67 -18.44
CA LYS A 148 17.57 -19.08 -19.43
C LYS A 148 16.32 -18.47 -18.79
N ASN A 149 15.78 -19.09 -17.74
CA ASN A 149 14.63 -18.52 -17.02
C ASN A 149 14.99 -17.26 -16.21
N ALA A 150 16.17 -17.19 -15.62
CA ALA A 150 16.64 -15.99 -14.90
C ALA A 150 16.89 -14.82 -15.86
N GLN A 151 17.48 -15.06 -17.02
CA GLN A 151 17.69 -14.04 -18.05
C GLN A 151 16.38 -13.57 -18.70
N GLN A 152 15.43 -14.47 -18.95
CA GLN A 152 14.10 -14.09 -19.44
C GLN A 152 13.32 -13.26 -18.41
N GLN A 153 13.46 -13.54 -17.11
CA GLN A 153 12.81 -12.76 -16.06
C GLN A 153 13.37 -11.32 -15.97
N THR A 154 14.67 -11.12 -16.13
CA THR A 154 15.28 -9.77 -16.10
C THR A 154 14.88 -8.92 -17.31
N THR A 155 14.70 -9.48 -18.48
CA THR A 155 14.28 -8.73 -19.68
C THR A 155 12.82 -8.27 -19.63
N VAL A 156 11.94 -9.01 -18.96
CA VAL A 156 10.52 -8.64 -18.79
C VAL A 156 10.37 -7.38 -17.93
N PHE A 157 11.25 -7.16 -16.94
CA PHE A 157 11.16 -6.03 -16.02
C PHE A 157 11.78 -4.72 -16.53
N SER A 158 12.56 -4.73 -17.61
CA SER A 158 13.15 -3.51 -18.19
C SER A 158 12.33 -2.90 -19.33
N GLN A 159 11.29 -3.59 -19.79
CA GLN A 159 10.48 -3.11 -20.91
C GLN A 159 9.52 -1.98 -20.51
N LYS A 160 9.41 -0.97 -21.38
CA LYS A 160 8.38 0.07 -21.28
C LYS A 160 6.99 -0.58 -21.34
N ILE A 161 6.15 -0.33 -20.32
CA ILE A 161 4.77 -0.82 -20.33
C ILE A 161 4.01 -0.04 -21.40
N ARG A 162 3.64 -0.71 -22.48
CA ARG A 162 2.99 -0.07 -23.64
C ARG A 162 1.49 0.07 -23.45
N ASN A 163 0.83 -0.96 -22.90
CA ASN A 163 -0.61 -1.01 -22.77
C ASN A 163 -1.01 -1.55 -21.40
N TRP A 164 -1.67 -0.73 -20.61
CA TRP A 164 -2.28 -1.10 -19.34
C TRP A 164 -3.73 -1.51 -19.60
N ARG A 165 -4.09 -2.71 -19.21
CA ARG A 165 -5.47 -3.21 -19.32
C ARG A 165 -6.30 -2.79 -18.12
N TRP A 166 -7.60 -2.68 -18.28
CA TRP A 166 -8.50 -2.47 -17.15
C TRP A 166 -8.42 -3.63 -16.16
N PRO A 167 -8.30 -3.32 -14.83
CA PRO A 167 -8.15 -4.34 -13.79
C PRO A 167 -9.46 -5.07 -13.48
N ALA A 168 -10.60 -4.45 -13.75
CA ALA A 168 -11.92 -5.02 -13.56
C ALA A 168 -12.91 -4.43 -14.57
N LYS A 169 -14.04 -5.11 -14.77
CA LYS A 169 -15.22 -4.55 -15.44
C LYS A 169 -16.01 -3.75 -14.39
N GLY A 170 -16.52 -2.59 -14.78
CA GLY A 170 -17.36 -1.78 -13.89
C GLY A 170 -17.21 -0.28 -14.13
N LYS A 171 -18.09 0.49 -13.49
CA LYS A 171 -18.05 1.96 -13.54
C LYS A 171 -17.06 2.49 -12.51
N VAL A 172 -16.26 3.48 -12.88
CA VAL A 172 -15.47 4.24 -11.92
C VAL A 172 -16.42 5.08 -11.06
N ILE A 173 -16.43 4.84 -9.76
CA ILE A 173 -17.31 5.51 -8.78
C ILE A 173 -16.56 6.55 -7.95
N ARG A 174 -15.22 6.48 -7.91
CA ARG A 174 -14.38 7.50 -7.28
C ARG A 174 -13.11 7.69 -8.08
N ASN A 175 -12.80 8.94 -8.41
CA ASN A 175 -11.63 9.30 -9.20
C ASN A 175 -10.39 9.56 -8.31
N PHE A 176 -9.22 9.54 -8.94
CA PHE A 176 -7.96 9.92 -8.32
C PHE A 176 -7.96 11.39 -7.90
N SER A 177 -7.36 11.67 -6.75
CA SER A 177 -7.18 13.03 -6.22
C SER A 177 -5.77 13.25 -5.70
N THR A 178 -5.18 14.39 -6.04
CA THR A 178 -3.87 14.84 -5.54
C THR A 178 -3.92 15.43 -4.14
N ALA A 179 -5.12 15.70 -3.60
CA ALA A 179 -5.29 16.21 -2.25
C ALA A 179 -4.61 15.28 -1.23
N LYS A 180 -4.06 15.83 -0.16
CA LYS A 180 -3.33 15.07 0.88
C LYS A 180 -4.14 13.88 1.40
N GLN A 181 -5.45 14.05 1.56
CA GLN A 181 -6.40 13.03 2.01
C GLN A 181 -7.30 12.51 0.87
N GLY A 182 -6.96 12.83 -0.36
CA GLY A 182 -7.70 12.41 -1.54
C GLY A 182 -7.52 10.92 -1.86
N ASN A 183 -8.37 10.41 -2.75
CA ASN A 183 -8.26 9.06 -3.26
C ASN A 183 -6.94 8.87 -4.03
N LYS A 184 -6.10 7.94 -3.60
CA LYS A 184 -4.76 7.71 -4.20
C LYS A 184 -4.80 6.83 -5.45
N GLY A 185 -6.00 6.38 -5.82
CA GLY A 185 -6.27 5.57 -6.99
C GLY A 185 -7.63 5.89 -7.62
N ILE A 186 -8.25 4.91 -8.22
CA ILE A 186 -9.64 4.92 -8.66
C ILE A 186 -10.39 3.77 -8.00
N ASP A 187 -11.69 3.96 -7.72
CA ASP A 187 -12.54 2.89 -7.23
C ASP A 187 -13.49 2.45 -8.33
N ILE A 188 -13.53 1.16 -8.59
CA ILE A 188 -14.33 0.53 -9.64
C ILE A 188 -15.42 -0.31 -8.99
N ALA A 189 -16.68 0.03 -9.24
CA ALA A 189 -17.82 -0.74 -8.75
C ALA A 189 -17.88 -2.12 -9.41
N GLY A 190 -18.35 -3.11 -8.65
CA GLY A 190 -18.59 -4.46 -9.14
C GLY A 190 -19.37 -5.28 -8.13
N ARG A 191 -19.40 -6.60 -8.35
CA ARG A 191 -20.05 -7.58 -7.50
C ARG A 191 -19.01 -8.42 -6.78
N ARG A 192 -19.33 -8.90 -5.57
CA ARG A 192 -18.47 -9.85 -4.87
C ARG A 192 -18.17 -11.06 -5.76
N GLY A 193 -16.89 -11.42 -5.86
CA GLY A 193 -16.43 -12.51 -6.70
C GLY A 193 -16.11 -12.14 -8.15
N ASP A 194 -16.38 -10.90 -8.58
CA ASP A 194 -15.93 -10.42 -9.90
C ASP A 194 -14.42 -10.57 -10.06
N SER A 195 -13.99 -10.81 -11.30
CA SER A 195 -12.57 -11.05 -11.56
C SER A 195 -11.76 -9.77 -11.53
N VAL A 196 -10.75 -9.72 -10.66
CA VAL A 196 -9.71 -8.71 -10.63
C VAL A 196 -8.50 -9.22 -11.41
N LYS A 197 -8.00 -8.42 -12.37
CA LYS A 197 -6.96 -8.82 -13.33
C LYS A 197 -5.73 -7.92 -13.22
N ALA A 198 -4.55 -8.50 -13.42
CA ALA A 198 -3.31 -7.73 -13.55
C ALA A 198 -3.37 -6.82 -14.78
N THR A 199 -3.11 -5.54 -14.57
CA THR A 199 -3.17 -4.51 -15.63
C THR A 199 -2.06 -4.62 -16.67
N ALA A 200 -0.90 -5.15 -16.26
CA ALA A 200 0.27 -5.37 -17.11
C ALA A 200 1.05 -6.60 -16.61
N ASN A 201 2.01 -7.07 -17.40
CA ASN A 201 2.95 -8.09 -16.95
C ASN A 201 3.71 -7.59 -15.72
N GLY A 202 4.02 -8.48 -14.78
CA GLY A 202 4.75 -8.08 -13.57
C GLY A 202 5.01 -9.23 -12.63
N LYS A 203 5.53 -8.88 -11.45
CA LYS A 203 5.82 -9.80 -10.36
C LYS A 203 5.08 -9.32 -9.11
N VAL A 204 4.37 -10.21 -8.45
CA VAL A 204 3.71 -9.93 -7.17
C VAL A 204 4.78 -9.70 -6.11
N VAL A 205 4.77 -8.52 -5.49
CA VAL A 205 5.73 -8.12 -4.45
C VAL A 205 5.10 -7.99 -3.07
N TYR A 206 3.77 -8.07 -3.02
CA TYR A 206 2.99 -8.17 -1.79
C TYR A 206 1.64 -8.86 -2.09
N ALA A 207 1.21 -9.75 -1.20
CA ALA A 207 -0.09 -10.40 -1.25
C ALA A 207 -0.55 -10.74 0.18
N GLY A 208 -1.45 -9.97 0.77
CA GLY A 208 -1.89 -10.13 2.15
C GLY A 208 -2.82 -9.02 2.63
N ASP A 209 -3.06 -8.98 3.93
CA ASP A 209 -4.00 -8.07 4.61
C ASP A 209 -3.35 -7.23 5.73
N ALA A 210 -2.02 -7.27 5.86
CA ALA A 210 -1.32 -6.55 6.93
C ALA A 210 -1.38 -5.01 6.78
N LEU A 211 -1.83 -4.49 5.62
CA LEU A 211 -1.97 -3.06 5.38
C LEU A 211 -3.39 -2.61 5.70
N GLN A 212 -3.56 -2.04 6.89
CA GLN A 212 -4.84 -1.50 7.35
C GLN A 212 -5.46 -0.53 6.33
N GLY A 213 -6.77 -0.63 6.05
CA GLY A 213 -7.51 0.21 5.12
C GLY A 213 -7.41 -0.20 3.65
N TYR A 214 -6.62 -1.22 3.32
CA TYR A 214 -6.60 -1.83 2.00
C TYR A 214 -7.31 -3.20 1.97
N GLY A 215 -7.56 -3.78 3.15
CA GLY A 215 -8.07 -5.15 3.25
C GLY A 215 -7.13 -6.13 2.55
N GLN A 216 -7.67 -7.12 1.88
CA GLN A 216 -6.86 -8.04 1.09
C GLN A 216 -6.28 -7.32 -0.14
N LEU A 217 -4.97 -7.13 -0.14
CA LEU A 217 -4.21 -6.31 -1.08
C LEU A 217 -3.20 -7.14 -1.86
N ILE A 218 -3.11 -6.86 -3.15
CA ILE A 218 -2.02 -7.32 -4.02
C ILE A 218 -1.26 -6.10 -4.52
N ILE A 219 0.09 -6.14 -4.47
CA ILE A 219 0.96 -5.17 -5.15
C ILE A 219 1.77 -5.91 -6.20
N VAL A 220 1.70 -5.43 -7.44
CA VAL A 220 2.44 -5.96 -8.59
C VAL A 220 3.51 -4.97 -9.03
N LYS A 221 4.77 -5.43 -9.09
CA LYS A 221 5.88 -4.70 -9.70
C LYS A 221 5.91 -5.00 -11.19
N HIS A 222 5.75 -3.97 -12.01
CA HIS A 222 5.77 -4.08 -13.46
C HIS A 222 7.16 -3.84 -14.05
N ASN A 223 7.87 -2.87 -13.50
CA ASN A 223 9.28 -2.58 -13.78
C ASN A 223 9.91 -1.83 -12.60
N GLU A 224 11.08 -1.22 -12.81
CA GLU A 224 11.78 -0.49 -11.73
C GLU A 224 11.06 0.77 -11.27
N ASP A 225 10.21 1.36 -12.10
CA ASP A 225 9.52 2.61 -11.81
C ASP A 225 8.04 2.44 -11.46
N TYR A 226 7.36 1.39 -11.96
CA TYR A 226 5.91 1.25 -11.86
C TYR A 226 5.47 0.07 -10.99
N LEU A 227 4.58 0.40 -10.05
CA LEU A 227 3.81 -0.55 -9.27
C LEU A 227 2.31 -0.34 -9.52
N SER A 228 1.52 -1.41 -9.39
CA SER A 228 0.06 -1.30 -9.26
C SER A 228 -0.43 -2.01 -8.00
N ALA A 229 -1.54 -1.55 -7.43
CA ALA A 229 -2.18 -2.15 -6.27
C ALA A 229 -3.66 -2.43 -6.54
N TYR A 230 -4.12 -3.52 -5.96
CA TYR A 230 -5.47 -4.06 -6.09
C TYR A 230 -5.99 -4.40 -4.70
N ALA A 231 -6.88 -3.57 -4.15
CA ALA A 231 -7.33 -3.63 -2.76
C ALA A 231 -8.81 -4.00 -2.63
N HIS A 232 -9.22 -4.30 -1.39
CA HIS A 232 -10.56 -4.71 -0.98
C HIS A 232 -11.01 -6.04 -1.58
N ASN A 233 -10.04 -6.93 -1.91
CA ASN A 233 -10.37 -8.22 -2.49
C ASN A 233 -11.07 -9.13 -1.46
N ASP A 234 -11.99 -9.96 -1.96
CA ASP A 234 -12.58 -11.05 -1.18
C ASP A 234 -11.60 -12.21 -1.04
N ARG A 235 -10.90 -12.54 -2.13
CA ARG A 235 -9.93 -13.63 -2.17
C ARG A 235 -8.76 -13.33 -3.12
N ILE A 236 -7.55 -13.51 -2.62
CA ILE A 236 -6.30 -13.44 -3.40
C ILE A 236 -6.06 -14.81 -4.06
N LEU A 237 -5.69 -14.83 -5.34
CA LEU A 237 -5.47 -16.04 -6.15
C LEU A 237 -4.00 -16.22 -6.55
N VAL A 238 -3.12 -15.33 -6.13
CA VAL A 238 -1.69 -15.34 -6.44
C VAL A 238 -0.86 -15.29 -5.16
N LYS A 239 0.42 -15.63 -5.27
CA LYS A 239 1.37 -15.60 -4.15
C LYS A 239 2.44 -14.55 -4.39
N GLU A 240 3.09 -14.09 -3.32
CA GLU A 240 4.30 -13.27 -3.43
C GLU A 240 5.35 -13.97 -4.29
N GLN A 241 6.14 -13.16 -5.00
CA GLN A 241 7.15 -13.57 -5.96
C GLN A 241 6.60 -14.24 -7.24
N GLN A 242 5.30 -14.48 -7.37
CA GLN A 242 4.69 -15.02 -8.58
C GLN A 242 4.75 -14.00 -9.73
N VAL A 243 5.14 -14.49 -10.92
CA VAL A 243 5.05 -13.71 -12.17
C VAL A 243 3.64 -13.79 -12.70
N VAL A 244 3.08 -12.65 -13.08
CA VAL A 244 1.72 -12.53 -13.63
C VAL A 244 1.75 -11.87 -15.01
N LYS A 245 0.80 -12.26 -15.87
CA LYS A 245 0.63 -11.70 -17.22
C LYS A 245 -0.50 -10.66 -17.22
N ALA A 246 -0.42 -9.68 -18.12
CA ALA A 246 -1.49 -8.71 -18.36
C ALA A 246 -2.82 -9.42 -18.68
N GLY A 247 -3.88 -9.09 -17.94
CA GLY A 247 -5.19 -9.72 -18.05
C GLY A 247 -5.37 -11.01 -17.27
N GLN A 248 -4.31 -11.54 -16.63
CA GLN A 248 -4.43 -12.69 -15.73
C GLN A 248 -5.29 -12.34 -14.52
N VAL A 249 -6.23 -13.22 -14.16
CA VAL A 249 -7.02 -13.09 -12.93
C VAL A 249 -6.08 -13.31 -11.73
N ILE A 250 -6.03 -12.34 -10.82
CA ILE A 250 -5.16 -12.34 -9.65
C ILE A 250 -5.92 -12.34 -8.33
N ALA A 251 -7.19 -11.88 -8.36
CA ALA A 251 -8.05 -11.87 -7.19
C ALA A 251 -9.53 -11.93 -7.57
N LYS A 252 -10.38 -12.04 -6.55
CA LYS A 252 -11.82 -11.85 -6.60
C LYS A 252 -12.19 -10.58 -5.84
N MET A 253 -13.02 -9.73 -6.45
CA MET A 253 -13.47 -8.47 -5.87
C MET A 253 -14.27 -8.71 -4.60
N GLY A 254 -14.10 -7.86 -3.61
CA GLY A 254 -14.80 -7.90 -2.33
C GLY A 254 -15.00 -6.52 -1.74
N ASP A 255 -15.08 -6.48 -0.41
CA ASP A 255 -15.27 -5.29 0.40
C ASP A 255 -14.43 -5.31 1.69
N THR A 256 -13.35 -6.09 1.73
CA THR A 256 -12.48 -6.13 2.92
C THR A 256 -11.93 -4.74 3.22
N ASP A 257 -12.08 -4.27 4.46
CA ASP A 257 -11.78 -2.88 4.89
C ASP A 257 -12.45 -1.78 4.05
N ALA A 258 -13.60 -2.07 3.40
CA ALA A 258 -14.37 -1.11 2.61
C ALA A 258 -15.84 -1.13 2.98
N GLU A 259 -16.56 -0.02 2.75
CA GLU A 259 -17.98 0.12 3.06
C GLU A 259 -18.90 -0.62 2.04
N ARG A 260 -18.33 -0.97 0.88
CA ARG A 260 -19.07 -1.60 -0.22
C ARG A 260 -18.16 -2.43 -1.11
N VAL A 261 -18.76 -3.34 -1.85
CA VAL A 261 -18.02 -4.12 -2.86
C VAL A 261 -17.49 -3.20 -3.95
N MET A 262 -16.16 -3.17 -4.09
CA MET A 262 -15.44 -2.38 -5.10
C MET A 262 -14.00 -2.86 -5.23
N LEU A 263 -13.36 -2.53 -6.34
CA LEU A 263 -11.91 -2.58 -6.48
C LEU A 263 -11.33 -1.18 -6.28
N HIS A 264 -10.51 -0.97 -5.25
CA HIS A 264 -9.62 0.16 -5.20
C HIS A 264 -8.34 -0.17 -5.95
N PHE A 265 -8.05 0.62 -7.00
CA PHE A 265 -6.92 0.41 -7.90
C PHE A 265 -5.99 1.62 -7.91
N GLU A 266 -4.72 1.40 -7.58
CA GLU A 266 -3.68 2.43 -7.64
C GLU A 266 -2.60 2.10 -8.68
N VAL A 267 -2.01 3.16 -9.24
CA VAL A 267 -0.75 3.10 -9.98
C VAL A 267 0.25 4.01 -9.27
N ARG A 268 1.48 3.53 -9.07
CA ARG A 268 2.57 4.34 -8.53
C ARG A 268 3.74 4.41 -9.49
N PHE A 269 4.27 5.60 -9.62
CA PHE A 269 5.50 5.89 -10.35
C PHE A 269 6.56 6.36 -9.36
N ARG A 270 7.65 5.60 -9.21
CA ARG A 270 8.75 5.87 -8.26
C ARG A 270 8.24 6.17 -6.85
N GLY A 271 7.37 5.30 -6.34
CA GLY A 271 6.77 5.40 -5.01
C GLY A 271 5.60 6.39 -4.89
N LYS A 272 5.36 7.29 -5.84
CA LYS A 272 4.30 8.29 -5.78
C LYS A 272 3.05 7.85 -6.52
N SER A 273 1.88 8.03 -5.88
CA SER A 273 0.59 7.76 -6.51
C SER A 273 0.37 8.68 -7.71
N VAL A 274 -0.05 8.11 -8.83
CA VAL A 274 -0.37 8.82 -10.08
C VAL A 274 -1.76 8.44 -10.55
N ASN A 275 -2.40 9.32 -11.33
CA ASN A 275 -3.75 9.08 -11.83
C ASN A 275 -3.80 7.84 -12.76
N PRO A 276 -4.46 6.73 -12.36
CA PRO A 276 -4.52 5.51 -13.15
C PRO A 276 -5.16 5.70 -14.52
N MET A 277 -6.10 6.64 -14.65
CA MET A 277 -6.81 6.92 -15.90
C MET A 277 -5.91 7.40 -17.04
N LYS A 278 -4.69 7.86 -16.71
CA LYS A 278 -3.69 8.27 -17.73
C LYS A 278 -2.97 7.08 -18.37
N TYR A 279 -3.09 5.91 -17.78
CA TYR A 279 -2.37 4.70 -18.19
C TYR A 279 -3.31 3.66 -18.80
N LEU A 280 -4.51 3.50 -18.22
CA LEU A 280 -5.48 2.49 -18.68
C LEU A 280 -5.91 2.78 -20.12
N SER A 281 -5.90 1.74 -20.95
CA SER A 281 -6.36 1.82 -22.35
C SER A 281 -7.83 2.25 -22.40
N LYS A 282 -8.15 3.16 -23.30
CA LYS A 282 -9.52 3.55 -23.62
C LYS A 282 -10.30 2.38 -24.23
#